data_71b433e86bc3d12bd74a6f8d3bade4fa
#
_entry.id   71b433e86bc3d12bd74a6f8d3bade4fa
#
_cell.length_a   1.000
_cell.length_b   1.000
_cell.length_c   1.000
_cell.angle_alpha   90.00
_cell.angle_beta   90.00
_cell.angle_gamma   90.00
#
_symmetry.space_group_name_H-M   'P 1'
#
loop_
_entity.id
_entity.type
_entity.pdbx_description
1 polymer ?
#
loop_
_entity_poly.entity_id
_entity_poly.type
_entity_poly.pdbx_seq_one_letter_code
_entity_poly.pdbx_strand_id
1 'polypeptide(L)'
;MAQTIDNIVDPNDSTLASEMVQFPGPAGNVSAYVSRPKDGKNLGTVVVIHENRGLVGHIKDVARHFAKDGFAAIAVDCMGRIGGSDKWNGSDEATKEIQKVNGTMVAEDLAAAVSYMKKQNYVNGKFGVVGYCWGGGQSLNFATKSKDLNAAVVYYGRNPDPLDSVSNIPCKVMGNYAEDDANIMPGVEPLKAAMAKAGKSIDVKVYPGAKHAFNNNTNADRYNPDAAKDAWARTTKFFKENLA
;
A
#
# COMPACT_ATOMS: atom_id res chain seq x y z
N MET A 1 -10.37 2.16 -20.36
CA MET A 1 -9.15 1.32 -20.35
C MET A 1 -8.49 1.55 -19.00
N ALA A 2 -8.11 0.50 -18.27
CA ALA A 2 -7.33 0.68 -17.04
C ALA A 2 -5.99 1.37 -17.39
N GLN A 3 -5.59 2.35 -16.61
CA GLN A 3 -4.27 2.98 -16.79
C GLN A 3 -3.18 1.98 -16.45
N THR A 4 -2.06 2.07 -17.15
CA THR A 4 -0.88 1.26 -16.84
C THR A 4 0.04 2.08 -15.93
N ILE A 5 0.71 1.43 -14.98
CA ILE A 5 1.68 2.06 -14.08
C ILE A 5 3.01 2.41 -14.79
N ASP A 6 3.08 2.19 -16.09
CA ASP A 6 4.30 2.39 -16.90
C ASP A 6 4.70 3.87 -17.03
N ASN A 7 3.72 4.77 -17.01
CA ASN A 7 3.94 6.19 -17.18
C ASN A 7 3.75 6.93 -15.84
N ILE A 8 4.61 7.91 -15.58
CA ILE A 8 4.44 8.80 -14.42
C ILE A 8 3.25 9.73 -14.67
N VAL A 9 2.32 9.78 -13.71
CA VAL A 9 1.23 10.76 -13.70
C VAL A 9 1.79 12.11 -13.28
N ASP A 10 1.56 13.14 -14.09
CA ASP A 10 2.02 14.51 -13.78
C ASP A 10 1.53 14.94 -12.37
N PRO A 11 2.45 15.36 -11.48
CA PRO A 11 2.05 15.91 -10.17
C PRO A 11 1.05 17.06 -10.26
N ASN A 12 1.05 17.79 -11.40
CA ASN A 12 0.16 18.93 -11.67
C ASN A 12 -1.02 18.56 -12.58
N ASP A 13 -1.35 17.27 -12.73
CA ASP A 13 -2.51 16.85 -13.54
C ASP A 13 -3.78 17.56 -13.05
N SER A 14 -4.34 18.41 -13.90
CA SER A 14 -5.50 19.27 -13.58
C SER A 14 -6.79 18.49 -13.28
N THR A 15 -6.85 17.21 -13.61
CA THR A 15 -7.98 16.31 -13.31
C THR A 15 -7.92 15.74 -11.90
N LEU A 16 -6.79 15.90 -11.21
CA LEU A 16 -6.57 15.44 -9.86
C LEU A 16 -6.53 16.59 -8.85
N ALA A 17 -6.93 16.31 -7.62
CA ALA A 17 -6.62 17.11 -6.46
C ALA A 17 -5.58 16.34 -5.63
N SER A 18 -4.34 16.86 -5.61
CA SER A 18 -3.20 16.20 -4.99
C SER A 18 -2.49 17.16 -4.05
N GLU A 19 -2.26 16.74 -2.80
CA GLU A 19 -1.65 17.60 -1.78
C GLU A 19 -0.95 16.79 -0.67
N MET A 20 0.03 17.43 -0.02
CA MET A 20 0.54 16.94 1.26
C MET A 20 -0.40 17.41 2.37
N VAL A 21 -0.76 16.50 3.26
CA VAL A 21 -1.62 16.78 4.42
C VAL A 21 -0.92 16.37 5.71
N GLN A 22 -1.35 16.98 6.81
CA GLN A 22 -0.98 16.58 8.16
C GLN A 22 -2.23 16.44 9.02
N PHE A 23 -2.24 15.42 9.87
CA PHE A 23 -3.35 15.17 10.80
C PHE A 23 -2.82 14.59 12.11
N PRO A 24 -3.55 14.76 13.22
CA PRO A 24 -3.14 14.21 14.51
C PRO A 24 -3.05 12.70 14.50
N GLY A 25 -1.94 12.17 15.00
CA GLY A 25 -1.70 10.76 15.28
C GLY A 25 -1.29 10.54 16.74
N PRO A 26 -1.10 9.29 17.17
CA PRO A 26 -0.81 8.95 18.58
C PRO A 26 0.53 9.51 19.12
N ALA A 27 1.49 9.74 18.23
CA ALA A 27 2.82 10.21 18.60
C ALA A 27 3.17 11.59 17.99
N GLY A 28 2.17 12.38 17.64
CA GLY A 28 2.33 13.66 16.97
C GLY A 28 1.62 13.69 15.62
N ASN A 29 1.88 14.71 14.81
CA ASN A 29 1.28 14.81 13.49
C ASN A 29 1.84 13.72 12.54
N VAL A 30 0.93 13.08 11.82
CA VAL A 30 1.25 12.17 10.72
C VAL A 30 1.15 12.95 9.41
N SER A 31 2.18 12.82 8.58
CA SER A 31 2.21 13.39 7.23
C SER A 31 1.78 12.35 6.20
N ALA A 32 1.05 12.79 5.16
CA ALA A 32 0.68 11.91 4.06
C ALA A 32 0.49 12.70 2.77
N TYR A 33 0.60 12.02 1.63
CA TYR A 33 0.22 12.55 0.33
C TYR A 33 -1.15 12.02 -0.05
N VAL A 34 -2.10 12.90 -0.28
CA VAL A 34 -3.45 12.57 -0.75
C VAL A 34 -3.57 12.89 -2.23
N SER A 35 -4.19 11.99 -3.00
CA SER A 35 -4.57 12.24 -4.39
C SER A 35 -5.95 11.65 -4.67
N ARG A 36 -6.79 12.38 -5.41
CA ARG A 36 -8.14 11.96 -5.79
C ARG A 36 -8.57 12.60 -7.09
N PRO A 37 -9.58 12.09 -7.80
CA PRO A 37 -10.25 12.83 -8.86
C PRO A 37 -10.76 14.17 -8.30
N LYS A 38 -10.51 15.28 -9.01
CA LYS A 38 -10.84 16.64 -8.53
C LYS A 38 -12.31 16.80 -8.15
N ASP A 39 -13.18 16.28 -9.00
CA ASP A 39 -14.64 16.39 -8.83
C ASP A 39 -15.25 15.05 -8.32
N GLY A 40 -14.40 14.14 -7.85
CA GLY A 40 -14.83 12.83 -7.38
C GLY A 40 -15.66 12.91 -6.11
N LYS A 41 -16.70 12.08 -6.05
CA LYS A 41 -17.60 11.92 -4.90
C LYS A 41 -17.84 10.44 -4.63
N ASN A 42 -18.15 10.12 -3.38
CA ASN A 42 -18.46 8.74 -2.98
C ASN A 42 -17.34 7.75 -3.34
N LEU A 43 -16.07 8.16 -3.13
CA LEU A 43 -14.90 7.42 -3.52
C LEU A 43 -14.52 6.38 -2.47
N GLY A 44 -14.20 5.14 -2.92
CA GLY A 44 -13.48 4.19 -2.08
C GLY A 44 -12.08 4.73 -1.79
N THR A 45 -11.57 4.48 -0.59
CA THR A 45 -10.26 4.97 -0.15
C THR A 45 -9.21 3.89 -0.18
N VAL A 46 -8.06 4.16 -0.80
CA VAL A 46 -6.88 3.28 -0.80
C VAL A 46 -5.78 3.91 0.05
N VAL A 47 -5.43 3.25 1.15
CA VAL A 47 -4.27 3.59 1.99
C VAL A 47 -3.04 2.93 1.37
N VAL A 48 -2.05 3.73 0.98
CA VAL A 48 -0.83 3.28 0.31
C VAL A 48 0.34 3.32 1.29
N ILE A 49 1.06 2.21 1.41
CA ILE A 49 2.24 2.09 2.27
C ILE A 49 3.49 1.95 1.40
N HIS A 50 4.42 2.86 1.61
CA HIS A 50 5.65 2.97 0.84
C HIS A 50 6.63 1.81 1.07
N GLU A 51 7.63 1.70 0.19
CA GLU A 51 8.76 0.81 0.32
C GLU A 51 9.71 1.26 1.47
N ASN A 52 10.84 0.60 1.61
CA ASN A 52 11.83 0.88 2.68
C ASN A 52 12.59 2.22 2.52
N ARG A 53 12.35 2.98 1.47
CA ARG A 53 12.96 4.30 1.22
C ARG A 53 12.07 5.49 1.61
N GLY A 54 10.90 5.23 2.19
CA GLY A 54 9.96 6.27 2.62
C GLY A 54 9.00 6.73 1.53
N LEU A 55 8.29 7.82 1.80
CA LEU A 55 7.30 8.45 0.92
C LEU A 55 7.98 9.23 -0.22
N VAL A 56 8.69 8.52 -1.09
CA VAL A 56 9.39 9.09 -2.25
C VAL A 56 8.44 9.34 -3.43
N GLY A 57 8.96 9.99 -4.49
CA GLY A 57 8.21 10.35 -5.70
C GLY A 57 7.43 9.22 -6.33
N HIS A 58 8.00 8.01 -6.40
CA HIS A 58 7.33 6.81 -6.91
C HIS A 58 6.04 6.48 -6.13
N ILE A 59 6.04 6.53 -4.81
CA ILE A 59 4.86 6.22 -4.00
C ILE A 59 3.78 7.30 -4.12
N LYS A 60 4.20 8.57 -4.24
CA LYS A 60 3.28 9.68 -4.55
C LYS A 60 2.64 9.48 -5.94
N ASP A 61 3.40 8.94 -6.88
CA ASP A 61 2.91 8.58 -8.21
C ASP A 61 1.90 7.43 -8.17
N VAL A 62 2.19 6.37 -7.40
CA VAL A 62 1.24 5.26 -7.15
C VAL A 62 -0.10 5.80 -6.61
N ALA A 63 -0.08 6.77 -5.70
CA ALA A 63 -1.31 7.39 -5.19
C ALA A 63 -2.07 8.14 -6.30
N ARG A 64 -1.37 8.86 -7.20
CA ARG A 64 -2.00 9.49 -8.36
C ARG A 64 -2.60 8.50 -9.34
N HIS A 65 -1.94 7.36 -9.56
CA HIS A 65 -2.51 6.27 -10.38
C HIS A 65 -3.82 5.73 -9.81
N PHE A 66 -3.90 5.49 -8.50
CA PHE A 66 -5.18 5.13 -7.87
C PHE A 66 -6.24 6.23 -8.04
N ALA A 67 -5.84 7.48 -7.95
CA ALA A 67 -6.75 8.60 -8.19
C ALA A 67 -7.26 8.62 -9.64
N LYS A 68 -6.40 8.36 -10.63
CA LYS A 68 -6.82 8.22 -12.04
C LYS A 68 -7.77 7.04 -12.27
N ASP A 69 -7.65 5.98 -11.46
CA ASP A 69 -8.56 4.82 -11.49
C ASP A 69 -9.86 5.03 -10.70
N GLY A 70 -10.07 6.22 -10.12
CA GLY A 70 -11.32 6.64 -9.48
C GLY A 70 -11.37 6.42 -7.97
N PHE A 71 -10.24 6.28 -7.29
CA PHE A 71 -10.17 6.17 -5.83
C PHE A 71 -9.71 7.47 -5.17
N ALA A 72 -10.00 7.63 -3.88
CA ALA A 72 -9.25 8.54 -3.03
C ALA A 72 -8.05 7.78 -2.47
N ALA A 73 -6.83 8.21 -2.77
CA ALA A 73 -5.61 7.55 -2.28
C ALA A 73 -4.92 8.40 -1.22
N ILE A 74 -4.46 7.77 -0.15
CA ILE A 74 -3.64 8.40 0.90
C ILE A 74 -2.37 7.60 1.10
N ALA A 75 -1.22 8.16 0.72
CA ALA A 75 0.10 7.56 0.92
C ALA A 75 0.73 8.13 2.20
N VAL A 76 0.82 7.30 3.23
CA VAL A 76 1.25 7.72 4.57
C VAL A 76 2.77 7.73 4.68
N ASP A 77 3.34 8.77 5.27
CA ASP A 77 4.75 8.81 5.65
C ASP A 77 4.98 8.04 6.96
N CYS A 78 5.23 6.75 6.85
CA CYS A 78 5.49 5.89 8.00
C CYS A 78 6.84 6.17 8.69
N MET A 79 7.69 7.03 8.12
CA MET A 79 8.95 7.48 8.75
C MET A 79 8.75 8.72 9.65
N GLY A 80 7.54 9.24 9.80
CA GLY A 80 7.24 10.45 10.57
C GLY A 80 7.84 10.44 11.98
N ARG A 81 7.76 9.29 12.67
CA ARG A 81 8.28 9.13 14.05
C ARG A 81 9.81 9.15 14.18
N ILE A 82 10.52 9.10 13.05
CA ILE A 82 11.99 9.17 12.99
C ILE A 82 12.50 10.38 12.21
N GLY A 83 11.63 11.37 11.99
CA GLY A 83 11.96 12.64 11.35
C GLY A 83 11.41 12.85 9.95
N GLY A 84 10.63 11.90 9.43
CA GLY A 84 9.97 11.98 8.13
C GLY A 84 10.84 11.55 6.95
N SER A 85 10.18 11.17 5.86
CA SER A 85 10.85 10.67 4.64
C SER A 85 11.75 11.72 3.98
N ASP A 86 11.40 13.00 4.07
CA ASP A 86 12.18 14.10 3.46
C ASP A 86 13.58 14.22 4.07
N LYS A 87 13.74 13.89 5.36
CA LYS A 87 15.05 13.86 6.05
C LYS A 87 16.03 12.92 5.37
N TRP A 88 15.55 11.83 4.82
CA TRP A 88 16.37 10.75 4.27
C TRP A 88 16.43 10.77 2.74
N ASN A 89 15.51 11.48 2.10
CA ASN A 89 15.41 11.66 0.64
C ASN A 89 15.62 10.37 -0.18
N GLY A 90 15.03 9.26 0.27
CA GLY A 90 15.13 7.96 -0.41
C GLY A 90 16.51 7.31 -0.40
N SER A 91 17.43 7.76 0.44
CA SER A 91 18.81 7.26 0.52
C SER A 91 18.88 5.82 1.06
N ASP A 92 20.05 5.20 0.97
CA ASP A 92 20.30 3.90 1.58
C ASP A 92 20.24 3.95 3.11
N GLU A 93 20.45 5.12 3.70
CA GLU A 93 20.27 5.35 5.13
C GLU A 93 18.80 5.25 5.54
N ALA A 94 17.86 5.71 4.71
CA ALA A 94 16.44 5.52 4.94
C ALA A 94 16.10 4.03 5.15
N THR A 95 16.71 3.15 4.36
CA THR A 95 16.51 1.69 4.47
C THR A 95 16.98 1.11 5.81
N LYS A 96 18.00 1.69 6.41
CA LYS A 96 18.49 1.31 7.76
C LYS A 96 17.59 1.89 8.85
N GLU A 97 17.23 3.15 8.72
CA GLU A 97 16.47 3.88 9.73
C GLU A 97 15.02 3.39 9.85
N ILE A 98 14.39 2.98 8.75
CA ILE A 98 13.01 2.47 8.77
C ILE A 98 12.86 1.19 9.62
N GLN A 99 13.95 0.45 9.85
CA GLN A 99 13.94 -0.72 10.74
C GLN A 99 13.65 -0.35 12.21
N LYS A 100 13.80 0.93 12.59
CA LYS A 100 13.42 1.44 13.92
C LYS A 100 11.89 1.64 14.05
N VAL A 101 11.16 1.64 12.95
CA VAL A 101 9.70 1.79 12.92
C VAL A 101 9.06 0.41 12.99
N ASN A 102 8.49 0.07 14.12
CA ASN A 102 7.86 -1.24 14.30
C ASN A 102 6.41 -1.26 13.76
N GLY A 103 5.89 -2.47 13.56
CA GLY A 103 4.56 -2.65 12.99
C GLY A 103 3.39 -2.12 13.81
N THR A 104 3.57 -1.87 15.11
CA THR A 104 2.55 -1.22 15.95
C THR A 104 2.48 0.27 15.66
N MET A 105 3.64 0.94 15.62
CA MET A 105 3.74 2.36 15.23
C MET A 105 3.10 2.62 13.87
N VAL A 106 3.41 1.76 12.89
CA VAL A 106 2.82 1.86 11.55
C VAL A 106 1.29 1.70 11.60
N ALA A 107 0.80 0.67 12.27
CA ALA A 107 -0.65 0.42 12.35
C ALA A 107 -1.41 1.57 13.02
N GLU A 108 -0.82 2.20 14.04
CA GLU A 108 -1.40 3.37 14.70
C GLU A 108 -1.46 4.59 13.76
N ASP A 109 -0.40 4.87 13.01
CA ASP A 109 -0.37 5.99 12.06
C ASP A 109 -1.32 5.76 10.87
N LEU A 110 -1.43 4.51 10.39
CA LEU A 110 -2.41 4.13 9.36
C LEU A 110 -3.86 4.24 9.87
N ALA A 111 -4.13 3.88 11.13
CA ALA A 111 -5.44 4.05 11.72
C ALA A 111 -5.82 5.54 11.87
N ALA A 112 -4.85 6.41 12.18
CA ALA A 112 -5.03 7.85 12.17
C ALA A 112 -5.34 8.37 10.76
N ALA A 113 -4.67 7.84 9.72
CA ALA A 113 -4.96 8.18 8.32
C ALA A 113 -6.37 7.75 7.89
N VAL A 114 -6.82 6.55 8.27
CA VAL A 114 -8.20 6.10 8.06
C VAL A 114 -9.19 7.04 8.76
N SER A 115 -8.91 7.42 10.01
CA SER A 115 -9.75 8.34 10.79
C SER A 115 -9.81 9.74 10.17
N TYR A 116 -8.71 10.23 9.61
CA TYR A 116 -8.64 11.48 8.85
C TYR A 116 -9.50 11.39 7.58
N MET A 117 -9.35 10.32 6.80
CA MET A 117 -10.09 10.13 5.56
C MET A 117 -11.60 9.96 5.78
N LYS A 118 -12.04 9.30 6.86
CA LYS A 118 -13.47 9.17 7.22
C LYS A 118 -14.19 10.52 7.38
N LYS A 119 -13.46 11.60 7.66
CA LYS A 119 -14.02 12.96 7.82
C LYS A 119 -14.15 13.71 6.49
N GLN A 120 -13.63 13.15 5.39
CA GLN A 120 -13.66 13.82 4.09
C GLN A 120 -15.02 13.57 3.40
N ASN A 121 -15.61 14.63 2.86
CA ASN A 121 -16.95 14.58 2.25
C ASN A 121 -17.01 13.90 0.87
N TYR A 122 -15.87 13.50 0.33
CA TYR A 122 -15.75 12.84 -0.97
C TYR A 122 -15.58 11.31 -0.89
N VAL A 123 -15.43 10.74 0.31
CA VAL A 123 -15.26 9.28 0.48
C VAL A 123 -16.58 8.59 0.83
N ASN A 124 -16.68 7.28 0.52
CA ASN A 124 -17.85 6.46 0.82
C ASN A 124 -17.75 5.67 2.14
N GLY A 125 -16.63 5.81 2.87
CA GLY A 125 -16.40 5.09 4.12
C GLY A 125 -15.85 3.67 3.97
N LYS A 126 -15.56 3.20 2.75
CA LYS A 126 -14.89 1.92 2.51
C LYS A 126 -13.39 2.11 2.29
N PHE A 127 -12.59 1.25 2.92
CA PHE A 127 -11.14 1.38 2.98
C PHE A 127 -10.43 0.12 2.51
N GLY A 128 -9.48 0.29 1.59
CA GLY A 128 -8.50 -0.72 1.24
C GLY A 128 -7.10 -0.28 1.68
N VAL A 129 -6.20 -1.23 1.87
CA VAL A 129 -4.78 -0.98 2.08
C VAL A 129 -3.95 -1.70 1.04
N VAL A 130 -2.93 -1.04 0.53
CA VAL A 130 -1.90 -1.66 -0.32
C VAL A 130 -0.52 -1.25 0.17
N GLY A 131 0.41 -2.18 0.14
CA GLY A 131 1.79 -1.89 0.51
C GLY A 131 2.77 -2.60 -0.42
N TYR A 132 3.95 -1.99 -0.56
CA TYR A 132 5.01 -2.43 -1.46
C TYR A 132 6.27 -2.77 -0.66
N CYS A 133 6.91 -3.90 -0.90
CA CYS A 133 8.15 -4.32 -0.23
C CYS A 133 7.97 -4.40 1.29
N TRP A 134 8.71 -3.59 2.05
CA TRP A 134 8.51 -3.39 3.48
C TRP A 134 7.05 -3.03 3.80
N GLY A 135 6.48 -2.09 3.05
CA GLY A 135 5.08 -1.70 3.17
C GLY A 135 4.10 -2.83 2.84
N GLY A 136 4.48 -3.78 1.99
CA GLY A 136 3.69 -4.98 1.73
C GLY A 136 3.51 -5.83 2.98
N GLY A 137 4.57 -6.02 3.78
CA GLY A 137 4.46 -6.65 5.10
C GLY A 137 3.62 -5.83 6.06
N GLN A 138 3.74 -4.49 6.02
CA GLN A 138 2.95 -3.61 6.87
C GLN A 138 1.46 -3.60 6.49
N SER A 139 1.09 -3.82 5.23
CA SER A 139 -0.31 -3.91 4.83
C SER A 139 -1.00 -5.13 5.46
N LEU A 140 -0.34 -6.29 5.48
CA LEU A 140 -0.85 -7.47 6.22
C LEU A 140 -0.88 -7.22 7.72
N ASN A 141 0.20 -6.67 8.29
CA ASN A 141 0.24 -6.36 9.72
C ASN A 141 -0.89 -5.39 10.13
N PHE A 142 -1.17 -4.36 9.33
CA PHE A 142 -2.28 -3.45 9.58
C PHE A 142 -3.63 -4.16 9.44
N ALA A 143 -3.80 -5.04 8.45
CA ALA A 143 -5.02 -5.79 8.27
C ALA A 143 -5.34 -6.72 9.47
N THR A 144 -4.31 -7.22 10.18
CA THR A 144 -4.53 -8.02 11.40
C THR A 144 -5.00 -7.19 12.60
N LYS A 145 -4.84 -5.86 12.57
CA LYS A 145 -5.12 -4.94 13.68
C LYS A 145 -6.31 -4.00 13.43
N SER A 146 -6.66 -3.78 12.17
CA SER A 146 -7.74 -2.87 11.78
C SER A 146 -9.06 -3.61 11.56
N LYS A 147 -10.15 -3.02 12.06
CA LYS A 147 -11.53 -3.49 11.80
C LYS A 147 -12.20 -2.70 10.66
N ASP A 148 -11.56 -1.67 10.16
CA ASP A 148 -12.10 -0.72 9.19
C ASP A 148 -11.83 -1.11 7.73
N LEU A 149 -11.02 -2.15 7.49
CA LEU A 149 -10.61 -2.52 6.14
C LEU A 149 -11.63 -3.46 5.46
N ASN A 150 -11.92 -3.16 4.21
CA ASN A 150 -12.72 -3.95 3.29
C ASN A 150 -11.85 -4.81 2.35
N ALA A 151 -10.59 -4.40 2.12
CA ALA A 151 -9.64 -5.08 1.25
C ALA A 151 -8.19 -4.82 1.69
N ALA A 152 -7.31 -5.81 1.53
CA ALA A 152 -5.88 -5.65 1.74
C ALA A 152 -5.09 -6.26 0.57
N VAL A 153 -4.09 -5.54 0.07
CA VAL A 153 -3.23 -5.99 -1.03
C VAL A 153 -1.77 -5.92 -0.61
N VAL A 154 -1.06 -6.99 -0.93
CA VAL A 154 0.38 -7.15 -0.64
C VAL A 154 1.15 -7.22 -1.95
N TYR A 155 2.16 -6.38 -2.11
CA TYR A 155 3.17 -6.54 -3.14
C TYR A 155 4.48 -6.96 -2.51
N TYR A 156 4.94 -8.18 -2.82
CA TYR A 156 6.23 -8.75 -2.42
C TYR A 156 6.62 -8.42 -0.97
N GLY A 157 5.67 -8.53 -0.05
CA GLY A 157 5.84 -8.25 1.37
C GLY A 157 6.00 -9.50 2.23
N ARG A 158 6.63 -9.33 3.39
CA ARG A 158 6.75 -10.39 4.40
C ARG A 158 5.43 -10.66 5.10
N ASN A 159 5.30 -11.84 5.65
CA ASN A 159 4.17 -12.21 6.49
C ASN A 159 4.14 -11.43 7.80
N PRO A 160 2.97 -11.27 8.44
CA PRO A 160 2.90 -10.76 9.80
C PRO A 160 3.56 -11.74 10.79
N ASP A 161 4.05 -11.20 11.89
CA ASP A 161 4.61 -11.97 12.99
C ASP A 161 3.87 -11.59 14.30
N PRO A 162 3.22 -12.54 14.97
CA PRO A 162 3.11 -13.97 14.64
C PRO A 162 2.18 -14.22 13.43
N LEU A 163 2.47 -15.30 12.67
CA LEU A 163 1.74 -15.62 11.44
C LEU A 163 0.25 -15.96 11.68
N ASP A 164 -0.09 -16.56 12.82
CA ASP A 164 -1.47 -16.90 13.19
C ASP A 164 -2.36 -15.68 13.43
N SER A 165 -1.76 -14.48 13.58
CA SER A 165 -2.48 -13.22 13.65
C SER A 165 -3.35 -12.93 12.41
N VAL A 166 -3.12 -13.63 11.29
CA VAL A 166 -3.98 -13.54 10.09
C VAL A 166 -5.43 -13.93 10.38
N SER A 167 -5.68 -14.68 11.45
CA SER A 167 -7.03 -14.98 11.94
C SER A 167 -7.85 -13.72 12.29
N ASN A 168 -7.19 -12.61 12.57
CA ASN A 168 -7.83 -11.33 12.91
C ASN A 168 -8.19 -10.49 11.68
N ILE A 169 -7.72 -10.83 10.46
CA ILE A 169 -7.98 -10.03 9.25
C ILE A 169 -9.48 -10.03 8.94
N PRO A 170 -10.16 -8.88 8.90
CA PRO A 170 -11.62 -8.83 8.70
C PRO A 170 -12.04 -8.84 7.22
N CYS A 171 -11.11 -8.67 6.29
CA CYS A 171 -11.36 -8.36 4.88
C CYS A 171 -10.78 -9.41 3.93
N LYS A 172 -11.11 -9.26 2.64
CA LYS A 172 -10.47 -10.04 1.57
C LYS A 172 -9.01 -9.62 1.39
N VAL A 173 -8.16 -10.57 1.02
CA VAL A 173 -6.72 -10.35 0.83
C VAL A 173 -6.29 -10.79 -0.55
N MET A 174 -5.42 -9.99 -1.18
CA MET A 174 -4.74 -10.31 -2.45
C MET A 174 -3.23 -10.18 -2.27
N GLY A 175 -2.47 -11.10 -2.87
CA GLY A 175 -1.00 -11.07 -2.88
C GLY A 175 -0.42 -11.12 -4.29
N ASN A 176 0.52 -10.23 -4.58
CA ASN A 176 1.29 -10.16 -5.81
C ASN A 176 2.76 -10.40 -5.47
N TYR A 177 3.31 -11.53 -5.89
CA TYR A 177 4.65 -11.97 -5.52
C TYR A 177 5.53 -12.19 -6.74
N ALA A 178 6.83 -12.03 -6.56
CA ALA A 178 7.85 -12.22 -7.58
C ALA A 178 8.47 -13.60 -7.43
N GLU A 179 8.59 -14.39 -8.51
CA GLU A 179 9.17 -15.73 -8.46
C GLU A 179 10.63 -15.69 -8.02
N ASP A 180 11.42 -14.73 -8.53
CA ASP A 180 12.84 -14.57 -8.23
C ASP A 180 13.10 -13.76 -6.94
N ASP A 181 12.24 -13.92 -5.93
CA ASP A 181 12.38 -13.27 -4.61
C ASP A 181 12.62 -14.31 -3.51
N ALA A 182 13.86 -14.77 -3.40
CA ALA A 182 14.26 -15.80 -2.45
C ALA A 182 13.99 -15.44 -0.98
N ASN A 183 13.83 -14.16 -0.64
CA ASN A 183 13.54 -13.72 0.73
C ASN A 183 12.05 -13.73 1.08
N ILE A 184 11.17 -13.66 0.10
CA ILE A 184 9.72 -13.56 0.29
C ILE A 184 9.02 -14.87 -0.07
N MET A 185 9.41 -15.52 -1.17
CA MET A 185 8.75 -16.72 -1.67
C MET A 185 8.58 -17.86 -0.66
N PRO A 186 9.56 -18.15 0.23
CA PRO A 186 9.38 -19.18 1.25
C PRO A 186 8.21 -18.92 2.22
N GLY A 187 7.77 -17.67 2.35
CA GLY A 187 6.65 -17.28 3.21
C GLY A 187 5.26 -17.43 2.56
N VAL A 188 5.17 -17.58 1.22
CA VAL A 188 3.88 -17.52 0.50
C VAL A 188 2.99 -18.72 0.83
N GLU A 189 3.50 -19.94 0.75
CA GLU A 189 2.71 -21.15 1.08
C GLU A 189 2.34 -21.22 2.57
N PRO A 190 3.23 -20.91 3.53
CA PRO A 190 2.84 -20.76 4.94
C PRO A 190 1.72 -19.74 5.17
N LEU A 191 1.75 -18.60 4.48
CA LEU A 191 0.68 -17.59 4.58
C LEU A 191 -0.66 -18.15 4.09
N LYS A 192 -0.69 -18.81 2.92
CA LYS A 192 -1.88 -19.45 2.37
C LYS A 192 -2.45 -20.49 3.34
N ALA A 193 -1.58 -21.32 3.91
CA ALA A 193 -1.97 -22.34 4.87
C ALA A 193 -2.55 -21.73 6.16
N ALA A 194 -1.94 -20.67 6.70
CA ALA A 194 -2.43 -19.99 7.90
C ALA A 194 -3.78 -19.31 7.65
N MET A 195 -3.96 -18.65 6.49
CA MET A 195 -5.25 -18.07 6.08
C MET A 195 -6.33 -19.13 5.97
N ALA A 196 -6.05 -20.26 5.29
CA ALA A 196 -7.00 -21.37 5.16
C ALA A 196 -7.38 -21.97 6.52
N LYS A 197 -6.40 -22.19 7.41
CA LYS A 197 -6.62 -22.65 8.79
C LYS A 197 -7.54 -21.72 9.58
N ALA A 198 -7.45 -20.41 9.31
CA ALA A 198 -8.31 -19.40 9.93
C ALA A 198 -9.68 -19.26 9.24
N GLY A 199 -10.02 -20.11 8.26
CA GLY A 199 -11.25 -20.02 7.49
C GLY A 199 -11.30 -18.81 6.55
N LYS A 200 -10.15 -18.27 6.16
CA LYS A 200 -9.98 -17.11 5.28
C LYS A 200 -9.28 -17.50 3.99
N SER A 201 -9.43 -16.67 2.96
CA SER A 201 -8.77 -16.86 1.67
C SER A 201 -7.85 -15.69 1.36
N ILE A 202 -6.82 -15.99 0.58
CA ILE A 202 -5.96 -15.00 -0.06
C ILE A 202 -5.85 -15.36 -1.55
N ASP A 203 -6.10 -14.38 -2.43
CA ASP A 203 -5.89 -14.53 -3.87
C ASP A 203 -4.41 -14.22 -4.19
N VAL A 204 -3.61 -15.24 -4.42
CA VAL A 204 -2.17 -15.13 -4.68
C VAL A 204 -1.86 -15.31 -6.15
N LYS A 205 -1.07 -14.39 -6.70
CA LYS A 205 -0.40 -14.57 -8.00
C LYS A 205 1.10 -14.39 -7.84
N VAL A 206 1.85 -15.36 -8.35
CA VAL A 206 3.32 -15.31 -8.48
C VAL A 206 3.63 -15.00 -9.95
N TYR A 207 4.50 -14.02 -10.17
CA TYR A 207 4.89 -13.57 -11.50
C TYR A 207 6.21 -14.21 -11.91
N PRO A 208 6.20 -15.09 -12.95
CA PRO A 208 7.40 -15.79 -13.42
C PRO A 208 8.50 -14.83 -13.86
N GLY A 209 9.75 -15.08 -13.46
CA GLY A 209 10.92 -14.27 -13.80
C GLY A 209 10.91 -12.84 -13.25
N ALA A 210 9.89 -12.46 -12.47
CA ALA A 210 9.87 -11.17 -11.81
C ALA A 210 10.76 -11.18 -10.57
N LYS A 211 11.44 -10.05 -10.31
CA LYS A 211 12.28 -9.84 -9.13
C LYS A 211 11.52 -9.02 -8.07
N HIS A 212 12.04 -9.02 -6.83
CA HIS A 212 11.57 -8.11 -5.79
C HIS A 212 11.48 -6.66 -6.29
N ALA A 213 10.40 -5.95 -5.98
CA ALA A 213 10.10 -4.59 -6.46
C ALA A 213 9.80 -4.48 -7.98
N PHE A 214 9.29 -5.54 -8.61
CA PHE A 214 8.95 -5.56 -10.04
C PHE A 214 7.95 -4.47 -10.47
N ASN A 215 7.19 -3.92 -9.54
CA ASN A 215 6.20 -2.87 -9.80
C ASN A 215 6.79 -1.46 -9.82
N ASN A 216 8.05 -1.28 -9.39
CA ASN A 216 8.67 0.03 -9.27
C ASN A 216 9.35 0.45 -10.58
N ASN A 217 8.67 1.26 -11.40
CA ASN A 217 9.14 1.75 -12.70
C ASN A 217 10.34 2.72 -12.62
N THR A 218 10.71 3.17 -11.41
CA THR A 218 11.92 3.98 -11.19
C THR A 218 13.17 3.13 -10.93
N ASN A 219 13.02 1.79 -10.86
CA ASN A 219 14.11 0.84 -10.65
C ASN A 219 14.26 -0.08 -11.88
N ALA A 220 15.02 0.37 -12.88
CA ALA A 220 15.16 -0.32 -14.15
C ALA A 220 15.68 -1.77 -14.03
N ASP A 221 16.51 -2.08 -13.02
CA ASP A 221 17.08 -3.42 -12.83
C ASP A 221 16.06 -4.46 -12.35
N ARG A 222 14.94 -4.01 -11.79
CA ARG A 222 13.93 -4.86 -11.16
C ARG A 222 12.55 -4.73 -11.80
N TYR A 223 12.29 -3.61 -12.47
CA TYR A 223 11.02 -3.36 -13.10
C TYR A 223 10.69 -4.42 -14.16
N ASN A 224 9.51 -5.00 -14.05
CA ASN A 224 8.98 -5.93 -15.05
C ASN A 224 7.63 -5.37 -15.55
N PRO A 225 7.60 -4.75 -16.75
CA PRO A 225 6.40 -4.07 -17.26
C PRO A 225 5.16 -4.96 -17.33
N ASP A 226 5.31 -6.19 -17.82
CA ASP A 226 4.19 -7.12 -17.98
C ASP A 226 3.62 -7.55 -16.62
N ALA A 227 4.49 -7.90 -15.68
CA ALA A 227 4.10 -8.24 -14.32
C ALA A 227 3.45 -7.03 -13.60
N ALA A 228 4.03 -5.84 -13.73
CA ALA A 228 3.52 -4.61 -13.14
C ALA A 228 2.13 -4.25 -13.69
N LYS A 229 1.94 -4.32 -15.00
CA LYS A 229 0.67 -4.04 -15.67
C LYS A 229 -0.43 -5.01 -15.22
N ASP A 230 -0.14 -6.30 -15.20
CA ASP A 230 -1.12 -7.30 -14.76
C ASP A 230 -1.43 -7.16 -13.26
N ALA A 231 -0.41 -7.00 -12.40
CA ALA A 231 -0.60 -6.80 -10.98
C ALA A 231 -1.42 -5.53 -10.67
N TRP A 232 -1.20 -4.45 -11.41
CA TRP A 232 -1.99 -3.22 -11.30
C TRP A 232 -3.44 -3.45 -11.70
N ALA A 233 -3.69 -4.08 -12.84
CA ALA A 233 -5.05 -4.38 -13.32
C ALA A 233 -5.82 -5.27 -12.33
N ARG A 234 -5.16 -6.30 -11.76
CA ARG A 234 -5.73 -7.16 -10.71
C ARG A 234 -6.06 -6.35 -9.45
N THR A 235 -5.13 -5.52 -8.99
CA THR A 235 -5.29 -4.72 -7.78
C THR A 235 -6.43 -3.71 -7.90
N THR A 236 -6.49 -2.99 -9.02
CA THR A 236 -7.55 -2.00 -9.24
C THR A 236 -8.92 -2.65 -9.39
N LYS A 237 -9.02 -3.78 -10.09
CA LYS A 237 -10.24 -4.57 -10.15
C LYS A 237 -10.68 -5.03 -8.76
N PHE A 238 -9.76 -5.60 -7.98
CA PHE A 238 -10.03 -6.07 -6.62
C PHE A 238 -10.53 -4.94 -5.71
N PHE A 239 -9.92 -3.76 -5.77
CA PHE A 239 -10.41 -2.62 -5.03
C PHE A 239 -11.77 -2.11 -5.52
N LYS A 240 -12.03 -2.06 -6.83
CA LYS A 240 -13.35 -1.71 -7.37
C LYS A 240 -14.45 -2.62 -6.85
N GLU A 241 -14.20 -3.93 -6.77
CA GLU A 241 -15.17 -4.92 -6.28
C GLU A 241 -15.43 -4.83 -4.76
N ASN A 242 -14.50 -4.31 -3.98
CA ASN A 242 -14.58 -4.31 -2.52
C ASN A 242 -14.75 -2.93 -1.88
N LEU A 243 -14.49 -1.84 -2.64
CA LEU A 243 -14.57 -0.45 -2.15
C LEU A 243 -15.64 0.39 -2.86
N ALA A 244 -16.42 -0.19 -3.77
CA ALA A 244 -17.54 0.50 -4.42
C ALA A 244 -18.71 0.74 -3.47
#